data_d9be97610b8cafc3ce25a7bd33c5104d
#
_entry.id   d9be97610b8cafc3ce25a7bd33c5104d
#
_cell.length_a   1.000
_cell.length_b   1.000
_cell.length_c   1.000
_cell.angle_alpha   90.00
_cell.angle_beta   90.00
_cell.angle_gamma   90.00
#
_symmetry.space_group_name_H-M   'P 1'
#
loop_
_entity.id
_entity.type
_entity.pdbx_description
1 polymer ?
#
loop_
_entity_poly.entity_id
_entity_poly.type
_entity_poly.pdbx_seq_one_letter_code
_entity_poly.pdbx_strand_id
1 'polypeptide(L)'
;MSYVDKNLMDGEQVFYRTRRHWTIFGGTIVILCAGLVLFIGVRIWGQPEWAGNVGNVVLALGILIAMLKAIPAWIDRATSEFAVTNKRVIIKVGWIQRRSLETLLTKVEGIEVNQGIWGRIFDYGTIIITGTGGSKEPFERIGAPLIFRRKVQEQILALQG
;
A
#
# COMPACT_ATOMS: atom_id res chain seq x y z
N MET A 1 -13.53 -10.37 8.92
CA MET A 1 -12.72 -11.59 8.78
C MET A 1 -11.75 -11.39 7.63
N SER A 2 -10.46 -11.64 7.87
CA SER A 2 -9.41 -11.50 6.86
C SER A 2 -9.60 -12.52 5.72
N TYR A 3 -9.22 -12.14 4.50
CA TYR A 3 -9.24 -13.07 3.36
C TYR A 3 -8.29 -14.25 3.61
N VAL A 4 -7.13 -13.96 4.17
CA VAL A 4 -6.12 -14.96 4.49
C VAL A 4 -6.70 -16.02 5.43
N ASP A 5 -7.39 -15.60 6.52
CA ASP A 5 -7.94 -16.53 7.51
C ASP A 5 -9.00 -17.47 6.94
N LYS A 6 -9.75 -17.02 5.92
CA LYS A 6 -10.78 -17.83 5.27
C LYS A 6 -10.24 -18.86 4.27
N ASN A 7 -9.01 -18.67 3.82
CA ASN A 7 -8.40 -19.48 2.77
C ASN A 7 -7.19 -20.28 3.26
N LEU A 8 -6.97 -20.39 4.57
CA LEU A 8 -5.92 -21.24 5.12
C LEU A 8 -6.25 -22.72 4.87
N MET A 9 -5.25 -23.48 4.47
CA MET A 9 -5.32 -24.93 4.34
C MET A 9 -5.14 -25.60 5.73
N ASP A 10 -5.56 -26.85 5.84
CA ASP A 10 -5.35 -27.62 7.07
C ASP A 10 -3.86 -27.68 7.45
N GLY A 11 -3.56 -27.30 8.69
CA GLY A 11 -2.19 -27.18 9.19
C GLY A 11 -1.39 -26.01 8.64
N GLU A 12 -2.03 -25.07 7.94
CA GLU A 12 -1.37 -23.84 7.49
C GLU A 12 -1.37 -22.76 8.59
N GLN A 13 -0.19 -22.22 8.89
CA GLN A 13 0.00 -21.18 9.90
C GLN A 13 0.56 -19.91 9.27
N VAL A 14 0.06 -18.76 9.71
CA VAL A 14 0.52 -17.45 9.24
C VAL A 14 1.66 -16.97 10.12
N PHE A 15 2.84 -16.79 9.55
CA PHE A 15 4.04 -16.32 10.23
C PHE A 15 4.19 -14.81 10.19
N TYR A 16 3.70 -14.17 9.12
CA TYR A 16 3.80 -12.72 8.98
C TYR A 16 2.64 -12.18 8.15
N ARG A 17 2.15 -11.00 8.57
CA ARG A 17 1.13 -10.25 7.83
C ARG A 17 1.55 -8.80 7.71
N THR A 18 1.31 -8.24 6.54
CA THR A 18 1.45 -6.80 6.32
C THR A 18 0.32 -6.30 5.41
N ARG A 19 0.20 -4.98 5.30
CA ARG A 19 -0.79 -4.28 4.49
C ARG A 19 -0.13 -3.20 3.66
N ARG A 20 -0.87 -2.60 2.76
CA ARG A 20 -0.43 -1.40 2.07
C ARG A 20 -0.13 -0.28 3.07
N HIS A 21 0.98 0.40 2.84
CA HIS A 21 1.45 1.47 3.70
C HIS A 21 0.57 2.71 3.58
N TRP A 22 0.52 3.53 4.64
CA TRP A 22 -0.29 4.77 4.67
C TRP A 22 0.14 5.82 3.62
N THR A 23 1.34 5.72 3.07
CA THR A 23 1.83 6.59 1.98
C THR A 23 0.96 6.56 0.71
N ILE A 24 0.02 5.63 0.61
CA ILE A 24 -1.02 5.65 -0.43
C ILE A 24 -1.85 6.96 -0.39
N PHE A 25 -1.96 7.59 0.79
CA PHE A 25 -2.62 8.88 0.99
C PHE A 25 -1.73 10.08 0.67
N GLY A 26 -0.45 9.88 0.29
CA GLY A 26 0.50 10.97 0.05
C GLY A 26 -0.02 12.02 -0.93
N GLY A 27 -0.63 11.58 -2.06
CA GLY A 27 -1.25 12.49 -3.01
C GLY A 27 -2.42 13.30 -2.42
N THR A 28 -3.23 12.69 -1.57
CA THR A 28 -4.35 13.36 -0.87
C THR A 28 -3.82 14.42 0.10
N ILE A 29 -2.78 14.10 0.86
CA ILE A 29 -2.14 15.02 1.81
C ILE A 29 -1.56 16.23 1.07
N VAL A 30 -0.86 16.00 -0.05
CA VAL A 30 -0.31 17.10 -0.86
C VAL A 30 -1.40 18.03 -1.37
N ILE A 31 -2.54 17.51 -1.84
CA ILE A 31 -3.67 18.32 -2.32
C ILE A 31 -4.25 19.16 -1.17
N LEU A 32 -4.43 18.58 0.00
CA LEU A 32 -4.94 19.29 1.18
C LEU A 32 -3.98 20.40 1.63
N CYS A 33 -2.68 20.10 1.70
CA CYS A 33 -1.66 21.09 2.05
C CYS A 33 -1.60 22.24 1.03
N ALA A 34 -1.64 21.93 -0.27
CA ALA A 34 -1.65 22.93 -1.32
C ALA A 34 -2.91 23.83 -1.25
N GLY A 35 -4.09 23.23 -1.06
CA GLY A 35 -5.34 23.97 -0.89
C GLY A 35 -5.31 24.88 0.34
N LEU A 36 -4.75 24.40 1.45
CA LEU A 36 -4.60 25.20 2.68
C LEU A 36 -3.63 26.37 2.50
N VAL A 37 -2.47 26.13 1.85
CA VAL A 37 -1.49 27.19 1.57
C VAL A 37 -2.09 28.25 0.67
N LEU A 38 -2.82 27.88 -0.39
CA LEU A 38 -3.50 28.82 -1.25
C LEU A 38 -4.59 29.60 -0.51
N PHE A 39 -5.38 28.94 0.33
CA PHE A 39 -6.40 29.60 1.17
C PHE A 39 -5.76 30.65 2.09
N ILE A 40 -4.69 30.29 2.80
CA ILE A 40 -3.97 31.22 3.70
C ILE A 40 -3.35 32.37 2.90
N GLY A 41 -2.75 32.10 1.74
CA GLY A 41 -2.17 33.13 0.89
C GLY A 41 -3.20 34.15 0.43
N VAL A 42 -4.39 33.70 -0.01
CA VAL A 42 -5.50 34.58 -0.39
C VAL A 42 -6.01 35.39 0.80
N ARG A 43 -6.04 34.83 2.02
CA ARG A 43 -6.46 35.54 3.22
C ARG A 43 -5.48 36.64 3.67
N ILE A 44 -4.18 36.40 3.50
CA ILE A 44 -3.15 37.38 3.90
C ILE A 44 -3.03 38.51 2.89
N TRP A 45 -3.07 38.21 1.58
CA TRP A 45 -2.88 39.20 0.52
C TRP A 45 -4.14 39.69 -0.15
N GLY A 46 -5.25 38.97 0.00
CA GLY A 46 -6.51 39.33 -0.64
C GLY A 46 -7.21 40.49 0.10
N GLN A 47 -7.15 41.69 -0.45
CA GLN A 47 -7.78 42.87 0.13
C GLN A 47 -9.28 43.02 -0.25
N PRO A 48 -9.75 42.67 -1.47
CA PRO A 48 -11.17 42.79 -1.77
C PRO A 48 -11.98 41.65 -1.15
N GLU A 49 -13.22 41.94 -0.74
CA GLU A 49 -14.16 40.97 -0.11
C GLU A 49 -14.37 39.71 -0.98
N TRP A 50 -14.37 39.86 -2.31
CA TRP A 50 -14.51 38.71 -3.23
C TRP A 50 -13.36 37.71 -3.13
N ALA A 51 -12.14 38.15 -2.75
CA ALA A 51 -10.99 37.26 -2.62
C ALA A 51 -11.18 36.24 -1.48
N GLY A 52 -11.84 36.67 -0.40
CA GLY A 52 -12.22 35.76 0.69
C GLY A 52 -13.15 34.62 0.23
N ASN A 53 -14.12 34.96 -0.63
CA ASN A 53 -15.04 33.97 -1.19
C ASN A 53 -14.33 33.01 -2.15
N VAL A 54 -13.41 33.52 -3.00
CA VAL A 54 -12.57 32.67 -3.86
C VAL A 54 -11.72 31.72 -3.02
N GLY A 55 -11.10 32.19 -1.94
CA GLY A 55 -10.32 31.34 -1.02
C GLY A 55 -11.16 30.20 -0.43
N ASN A 56 -12.39 30.49 0.00
CA ASN A 56 -13.32 29.48 0.52
C ASN A 56 -13.69 28.42 -0.54
N VAL A 57 -13.95 28.86 -1.78
CA VAL A 57 -14.25 27.95 -2.90
C VAL A 57 -13.05 27.06 -3.24
N VAL A 58 -11.84 27.61 -3.29
CA VAL A 58 -10.61 26.84 -3.53
C VAL A 58 -10.39 25.79 -2.44
N LEU A 59 -10.58 26.17 -1.17
CA LEU A 59 -10.46 25.23 -0.06
C LEU A 59 -11.52 24.12 -0.15
N ALA A 60 -12.78 24.47 -0.41
CA ALA A 60 -13.87 23.51 -0.57
C ALA A 60 -13.61 22.50 -1.69
N LEU A 61 -13.16 23.00 -2.86
CA LEU A 61 -12.79 22.14 -3.97
C LEU A 61 -11.58 21.25 -3.66
N GLY A 62 -10.57 21.78 -2.95
CA GLY A 62 -9.43 20.99 -2.50
C GLY A 62 -9.84 19.85 -1.56
N ILE A 63 -10.72 20.12 -0.60
CA ILE A 63 -11.28 19.10 0.29
C ILE A 63 -12.08 18.06 -0.48
N LEU A 64 -12.94 18.49 -1.40
CA LEU A 64 -13.77 17.58 -2.22
C LEU A 64 -12.88 16.63 -3.03
N ILE A 65 -11.87 17.15 -3.73
CA ILE A 65 -10.92 16.35 -4.52
C ILE A 65 -10.13 15.39 -3.62
N ALA A 66 -9.71 15.88 -2.44
CA ALA A 66 -9.00 15.06 -1.47
C ALA A 66 -9.87 13.90 -0.97
N MET A 67 -11.13 14.13 -0.66
CA MET A 67 -12.09 13.09 -0.26
C MET A 67 -12.29 12.05 -1.36
N LEU A 68 -12.50 12.49 -2.60
CA LEU A 68 -12.67 11.60 -3.76
C LEU A 68 -11.45 10.69 -4.00
N LYS A 69 -10.24 11.16 -3.66
CA LYS A 69 -9.01 10.35 -3.73
C LYS A 69 -8.76 9.53 -2.47
N ALA A 70 -9.17 10.01 -1.30
CA ALA A 70 -8.97 9.31 -0.04
C ALA A 70 -9.82 8.04 0.08
N ILE A 71 -11.07 8.08 -0.39
CA ILE A 71 -11.99 6.94 -0.30
C ILE A 71 -11.43 5.70 -1.02
N PRO A 72 -11.08 5.73 -2.32
CA PRO A 72 -10.52 4.57 -2.99
C PRO A 72 -9.19 4.12 -2.40
N ALA A 73 -8.33 5.05 -1.95
CA ALA A 73 -7.09 4.74 -1.28
C ALA A 73 -7.31 4.01 0.06
N TRP A 74 -8.30 4.44 0.83
CA TRP A 74 -8.68 3.79 2.08
C TRP A 74 -9.22 2.38 1.84
N ILE A 75 -10.12 2.22 0.87
CA ILE A 75 -10.68 0.92 0.50
C ILE A 75 -9.56 -0.02 0.05
N ASP A 76 -8.67 0.46 -0.83
CA ASP A 76 -7.55 -0.35 -1.33
C ASP A 76 -6.61 -0.79 -0.21
N ARG A 77 -6.30 0.08 0.75
CA ARG A 77 -5.52 -0.28 1.94
C ARG A 77 -6.25 -1.29 2.83
N ALA A 78 -7.55 -1.11 3.04
CA ALA A 78 -8.35 -1.98 3.91
C ALA A 78 -8.55 -3.38 3.31
N THR A 79 -8.57 -3.48 1.97
CA THR A 79 -8.81 -4.73 1.25
C THR A 79 -7.54 -5.45 0.80
N SER A 80 -6.38 -4.80 0.89
CA SER A 80 -5.10 -5.41 0.52
C SER A 80 -4.47 -6.13 1.71
N GLU A 81 -4.18 -7.40 1.54
CA GLU A 81 -3.57 -8.27 2.54
C GLU A 81 -2.37 -9.00 1.93
N PHE A 82 -1.28 -9.02 2.67
CA PHE A 82 -0.04 -9.73 2.33
C PHE A 82 0.30 -10.65 3.48
N ALA A 83 0.41 -11.94 3.23
CA ALA A 83 0.71 -12.92 4.26
C ALA A 83 1.79 -13.91 3.79
N VAL A 84 2.61 -14.32 4.74
CA VAL A 84 3.58 -15.40 4.59
C VAL A 84 3.15 -16.51 5.52
N THR A 85 2.94 -17.70 4.96
CA THR A 85 2.58 -18.90 5.71
C THR A 85 3.72 -19.92 5.68
N ASN A 86 3.55 -21.04 6.34
CA ASN A 86 4.48 -22.16 6.25
C ASN A 86 4.43 -22.92 4.91
N LYS A 87 3.46 -22.64 4.02
CA LYS A 87 3.29 -23.37 2.75
C LYS A 87 3.40 -22.46 1.53
N ARG A 88 2.92 -21.22 1.62
CA ARG A 88 2.81 -20.30 0.48
C ARG A 88 2.90 -18.83 0.89
N VAL A 89 3.12 -17.98 -0.09
CA VAL A 89 2.90 -16.53 0.00
C VAL A 89 1.52 -16.23 -0.53
N ILE A 90 0.71 -15.53 0.24
CA ILE A 90 -0.65 -15.12 -0.12
C ILE A 90 -0.68 -13.61 -0.23
N ILE A 91 -1.01 -13.10 -1.40
CA ILE A 91 -1.15 -11.68 -1.66
C ILE A 91 -2.53 -11.44 -2.26
N LYS A 92 -3.29 -10.57 -1.64
CA LYS A 92 -4.56 -10.10 -2.17
C LYS A 92 -4.56 -8.59 -2.21
N VAL A 93 -4.83 -8.04 -3.37
CA VAL A 93 -4.93 -6.59 -3.59
C VAL A 93 -6.21 -6.25 -4.36
N GLY A 94 -6.73 -5.05 -4.06
CA GLY A 94 -7.85 -4.46 -4.76
C GLY A 94 -9.23 -4.87 -4.25
N TRP A 95 -10.18 -3.96 -4.42
CA TRP A 95 -11.58 -4.13 -4.06
C TRP A 95 -12.46 -4.38 -5.29
N ILE A 96 -12.32 -3.58 -6.32
CA ILE A 96 -13.10 -3.68 -7.57
C ILE A 96 -12.52 -4.78 -8.46
N GLN A 97 -11.24 -4.67 -8.78
CA GLN A 97 -10.49 -5.72 -9.46
C GLN A 97 -9.66 -6.48 -8.43
N ARG A 98 -10.18 -7.60 -7.97
CA ARG A 98 -9.47 -8.46 -7.02
C ARG A 98 -8.38 -9.20 -7.76
N ARG A 99 -7.14 -8.94 -7.37
CA ARG A 99 -5.97 -9.70 -7.82
C ARG A 99 -5.44 -10.47 -6.62
N SER A 100 -5.48 -11.78 -6.71
CA SER A 100 -4.88 -12.67 -5.72
C SER A 100 -3.73 -13.43 -6.35
N LEU A 101 -2.58 -13.42 -5.68
CA LEU A 101 -1.44 -14.25 -6.00
C LEU A 101 -1.20 -15.19 -4.82
N GLU A 102 -1.20 -16.47 -5.11
CA GLU A 102 -0.86 -17.52 -4.17
C GLU A 102 0.26 -18.35 -4.76
N THR A 103 1.46 -18.18 -4.22
CA THR A 103 2.65 -18.89 -4.71
C THR A 103 3.20 -19.77 -3.61
N LEU A 104 3.30 -21.08 -3.88
CA LEU A 104 3.93 -22.01 -2.97
C LEU A 104 5.38 -21.58 -2.72
N LEU A 105 5.85 -21.67 -1.47
CA LEU A 105 7.22 -21.30 -1.12
C LEU A 105 8.27 -22.09 -1.91
N THR A 106 7.97 -23.34 -2.27
CA THR A 106 8.81 -24.21 -3.11
C THR A 106 8.91 -23.74 -4.57
N LYS A 107 7.99 -22.87 -5.01
CA LYS A 107 7.97 -22.28 -6.37
C LYS A 107 8.45 -20.84 -6.41
N VAL A 108 8.89 -20.28 -5.29
CA VAL A 108 9.47 -18.94 -5.23
C VAL A 108 10.96 -19.05 -5.54
N GLU A 109 11.39 -18.51 -6.69
CA GLU A 109 12.79 -18.46 -7.11
C GLU A 109 13.53 -17.24 -6.55
N GLY A 110 12.80 -16.13 -6.38
CA GLY A 110 13.41 -14.91 -5.87
C GLY A 110 12.40 -13.89 -5.36
N ILE A 111 12.89 -13.05 -4.45
CA ILE A 111 12.13 -11.90 -3.94
C ILE A 111 13.05 -10.68 -3.99
N GLU A 112 12.67 -9.74 -4.84
CA GLU A 112 13.34 -8.46 -4.97
C GLU A 112 12.55 -7.39 -4.20
N VAL A 113 13.27 -6.48 -3.53
CA VAL A 113 12.67 -5.36 -2.81
C VAL A 113 13.24 -4.07 -3.36
N ASN A 114 12.37 -3.23 -3.88
CA ASN A 114 12.70 -1.90 -4.38
C ASN A 114 12.19 -0.82 -3.43
N GLN A 115 13.14 -0.09 -2.81
CA GLN A 115 12.85 1.04 -1.93
C GLN A 115 13.59 2.28 -2.41
N GLY A 116 12.85 3.33 -2.78
CA GLY A 116 13.43 4.66 -2.98
C GLY A 116 13.81 5.32 -1.64
N ILE A 117 14.35 6.53 -1.69
CA ILE A 117 14.79 7.30 -0.50
C ILE A 117 13.64 7.44 0.50
N TRP A 118 12.47 7.88 0.06
CA TRP A 118 11.26 7.99 0.89
C TRP A 118 10.75 6.63 1.39
N GLY A 119 10.92 5.58 0.58
CA GLY A 119 10.60 4.21 0.98
C GLY A 119 11.43 3.73 2.17
N ARG A 120 12.71 4.14 2.25
CA ARG A 120 13.59 3.82 3.37
C ARG A 120 13.24 4.60 4.64
N ILE A 121 12.90 5.90 4.49
CA ILE A 121 12.54 6.76 5.64
C ILE A 121 11.24 6.30 6.28
N PHE A 122 10.24 5.97 5.47
CA PHE A 122 8.89 5.61 5.94
C PHE A 122 8.64 4.09 5.97
N ASP A 123 9.66 3.26 5.71
CA ASP A 123 9.59 1.79 5.70
C ASP A 123 8.48 1.23 4.79
N TYR A 124 8.46 1.68 3.52
CA TYR A 124 7.60 1.09 2.49
C TYR A 124 8.39 0.83 1.21
N GLY A 125 7.87 -0.06 0.36
CA GLY A 125 8.51 -0.38 -0.91
C GLY A 125 7.67 -1.25 -1.82
N THR A 126 8.26 -1.60 -2.96
CA THR A 126 7.71 -2.55 -3.92
C THR A 126 8.39 -3.89 -3.74
N ILE A 127 7.61 -4.96 -3.63
CA ILE A 127 8.10 -6.34 -3.62
C ILE A 127 7.79 -6.95 -4.99
N ILE A 128 8.78 -7.60 -5.57
CA ILE A 128 8.64 -8.36 -6.81
C ILE A 128 8.90 -9.83 -6.46
N ILE A 129 7.89 -10.67 -6.66
CA ILE A 129 8.01 -12.11 -6.47
C ILE A 129 8.22 -12.75 -7.83
N THR A 130 9.29 -13.52 -7.96
CA THR A 130 9.59 -14.31 -9.15
C THR A 130 9.29 -15.78 -8.86
N GLY A 131 8.35 -16.34 -9.60
CA GLY A 131 7.99 -17.75 -9.53
C GLY A 131 8.68 -18.58 -10.60
N THR A 132 8.59 -19.91 -10.47
CA THR A 132 9.04 -20.87 -11.48
C THR A 132 8.35 -20.58 -12.81
N GLY A 133 9.14 -20.23 -13.83
CA GLY A 133 8.66 -19.79 -15.14
C GLY A 133 8.90 -18.32 -15.44
N GLY A 134 9.62 -17.60 -14.57
CA GLY A 134 10.09 -16.23 -14.82
C GLY A 134 8.99 -15.15 -14.72
N SER A 135 7.79 -15.49 -14.29
CA SER A 135 6.73 -14.49 -14.05
C SER A 135 7.15 -13.57 -12.90
N LYS A 136 7.17 -12.26 -13.16
CA LYS A 136 7.47 -11.23 -12.17
C LYS A 136 6.20 -10.48 -11.82
N GLU A 137 5.78 -10.56 -10.56
CA GLU A 137 4.60 -9.88 -10.05
C GLU A 137 5.00 -8.77 -9.07
N PRO A 138 4.93 -7.49 -9.48
CA PRO A 138 5.24 -6.36 -8.63
C PRO A 138 4.05 -5.98 -7.75
N PHE A 139 4.30 -5.77 -6.47
CA PHE A 139 3.34 -5.28 -5.48
C PHE A 139 3.88 -4.03 -4.81
N GLU A 140 3.19 -2.92 -5.07
CA GLU A 140 3.67 -1.60 -4.65
C GLU A 140 3.17 -1.20 -3.26
N ARG A 141 3.95 -0.32 -2.62
CA ARG A 141 3.60 0.35 -1.35
C ARG A 141 3.28 -0.62 -0.21
N ILE A 142 4.02 -1.70 -0.12
CA ILE A 142 3.92 -2.65 1.00
C ILE A 142 4.66 -2.06 2.19
N GLY A 143 4.06 -2.14 3.39
CA GLY A 143 4.72 -1.79 4.65
C GLY A 143 5.73 -2.84 5.07
N ALA A 144 6.89 -2.41 5.58
CA ALA A 144 7.99 -3.25 6.05
C ALA A 144 8.45 -4.32 5.04
N PRO A 145 8.80 -3.95 3.79
CA PRO A 145 9.05 -4.91 2.71
C PRO A 145 10.30 -5.77 2.97
N LEU A 146 11.30 -5.25 3.68
CA LEU A 146 12.49 -6.01 4.04
C LEU A 146 12.20 -7.11 5.06
N ILE A 147 11.28 -6.82 6.02
CA ILE A 147 10.82 -7.82 6.98
C ILE A 147 10.05 -8.92 6.26
N PHE A 148 9.15 -8.53 5.33
CA PHE A 148 8.40 -9.48 4.51
C PHE A 148 9.33 -10.42 3.74
N ARG A 149 10.33 -9.88 3.02
CA ARG A 149 11.33 -10.67 2.31
C ARG A 149 12.05 -11.66 3.24
N ARG A 150 12.52 -11.15 4.39
CA ARG A 150 13.21 -11.99 5.38
C ARG A 150 12.33 -13.14 5.85
N LYS A 151 11.06 -12.87 6.16
CA LYS A 151 10.10 -13.89 6.61
C LYS A 151 9.83 -14.95 5.56
N VAL A 152 9.74 -14.58 4.28
CA VAL A 152 9.63 -15.57 3.21
C VAL A 152 10.88 -16.43 3.11
N GLN A 153 12.07 -15.81 3.17
CA GLN A 153 13.33 -16.55 3.12
C GLN A 153 13.50 -17.52 4.31
N GLU A 154 13.13 -17.08 5.53
CA GLU A 154 13.13 -17.95 6.72
C GLU A 154 12.24 -19.19 6.51
N GLN A 155 11.05 -19.01 5.92
CA GLN A 155 10.13 -20.13 5.67
C GLN A 155 10.61 -21.04 4.53
N ILE A 156 11.25 -20.52 3.49
CA ILE A 156 11.86 -21.32 2.44
C ILE A 156 12.97 -22.22 3.01
N LEU A 157 13.83 -21.65 3.86
CA LEU A 157 14.91 -22.42 4.50
C LEU A 157 14.35 -23.50 5.44
N ALA A 158 13.29 -23.22 6.18
CA ALA A 158 12.62 -24.18 7.06
C ALA A 158 11.98 -25.37 6.30
N LEU A 159 11.70 -25.23 5.01
CA LEU A 159 11.18 -26.31 4.17
C LEU A 159 12.29 -27.17 3.54
N GLN A 160 13.54 -26.68 3.55
CA GLN A 160 14.69 -27.35 2.94
C GLN A 160 15.53 -28.15 3.94
N GLY A 161 15.35 -27.90 5.24
CA GLY A 161 16.02 -28.61 6.36
C GLY A 161 15.10 -29.63 6.99
#